data_d6dc7c6114ba42150702a86a4441d217
#
_entry.id   d6dc7c6114ba42150702a86a4441d217
#
_cell.length_a   1.000
_cell.length_b   1.000
_cell.length_c   1.000
_cell.angle_alpha   90.00
_cell.angle_beta   90.00
_cell.angle_gamma   90.00
#
_symmetry.space_group_name_H-M   'P 1'
#
loop_
_entity.id
_entity.type
_entity.pdbx_description
1 polymer ?
#
loop_
_entity_poly.entity_id
_entity_poly.type
_entity_poly.pdbx_seq_one_letter_code
_entity_poly.pdbx_strand_id
1 'polypeptide(L)'
;MGKNDGVKNERALIGALNGKAVSDLNQNLKKFVKDLFPDCKDNDVVKCTKQGENAKGDLQVAIKKGKNSVSVKVGMGLSIHEENFYTFKKEFLDTHDCTQKVADVLEKYIVSLGKDYKEKITPEEKKLVQEFLSNNKQSLLERFVKNGRKETPAEYIYYGNCNEGKYMEIDEAIRKFSSSKSAGFFQIGGISLQAYCRECGGKSDEQKERLQAKIGAYALKKLSKNTILYEECDD
;
A
#
# COMPACT_ATOMS: atom_id res chain seq x y z
N MET A 1 -14.74 -2.24 9.25
CA MET A 1 -14.13 -0.93 8.92
C MET A 1 -14.63 -0.51 7.55
N GLY A 2 -15.35 0.58 7.45
CA GLY A 2 -15.97 1.02 6.20
C GLY A 2 -14.98 1.78 5.31
N LYS A 3 -15.32 1.90 4.02
CA LYS A 3 -14.57 2.69 3.01
C LYS A 3 -14.33 4.16 3.45
N ASN A 4 -15.10 4.66 4.41
CA ASN A 4 -15.02 6.01 4.96
C ASN A 4 -13.93 6.21 6.04
N ASP A 5 -13.40 5.15 6.65
CA ASP A 5 -12.46 5.31 7.77
C ASP A 5 -11.07 5.75 7.29
N GLY A 6 -10.63 5.30 6.10
CA GLY A 6 -9.39 5.76 5.47
C GLY A 6 -9.43 7.27 5.18
N VAL A 7 -10.50 7.73 4.50
CA VAL A 7 -10.66 9.15 4.14
C VAL A 7 -10.79 10.04 5.39
N LYS A 8 -11.47 9.57 6.44
CA LYS A 8 -11.54 10.29 7.72
C LYS A 8 -10.15 10.42 8.36
N ASN A 9 -9.37 9.35 8.33
CA ASN A 9 -8.02 9.34 8.89
C ASN A 9 -7.06 10.27 8.12
N GLU A 10 -7.13 10.26 6.77
CA GLU A 10 -6.38 11.22 5.92
C GLU A 10 -6.71 12.67 6.31
N ARG A 11 -8.00 13.00 6.43
CA ARG A 11 -8.45 14.35 6.84
C ARG A 11 -7.99 14.71 8.25
N ALA A 12 -8.02 13.76 9.18
CA ALA A 12 -7.54 13.98 10.55
C ALA A 12 -6.03 14.28 10.56
N LEU A 13 -5.23 13.51 9.80
CA LEU A 13 -3.79 13.76 9.66
C LEU A 13 -3.49 15.13 9.03
N ILE A 14 -4.23 15.52 7.98
CA ILE A 14 -4.10 16.86 7.40
C ILE A 14 -4.39 17.92 8.46
N GLY A 15 -5.50 17.83 9.18
CA GLY A 15 -5.88 18.80 10.22
C GLY A 15 -4.88 18.87 11.38
N ALA A 16 -4.23 17.75 11.70
CA ALA A 16 -3.23 17.69 12.77
C ALA A 16 -1.85 18.24 12.34
N LEU A 17 -1.52 18.22 11.05
CA LEU A 17 -0.23 18.63 10.51
C LEU A 17 -0.25 20.02 9.89
N ASN A 18 -1.28 20.32 9.08
CA ASN A 18 -1.26 21.50 8.23
C ASN A 18 -1.34 22.81 9.01
N GLY A 19 -0.40 23.71 8.75
CA GLY A 19 -0.30 25.02 9.39
C GLY A 19 0.24 25.01 10.82
N LYS A 20 0.71 23.85 11.33
CA LYS A 20 1.31 23.72 12.66
C LYS A 20 2.82 23.91 12.60
N ALA A 21 3.37 24.59 13.61
CA ALA A 21 4.82 24.52 13.84
C ALA A 21 5.22 23.11 14.29
N VAL A 22 6.42 22.67 13.97
CA VAL A 22 6.92 21.35 14.37
C VAL A 22 6.88 21.18 15.90
N SER A 23 7.14 22.28 16.66
CA SER A 23 7.00 22.30 18.13
C SER A 23 5.61 21.94 18.63
N ASP A 24 4.56 22.32 17.91
CA ASP A 24 3.16 22.24 18.30
C ASP A 24 2.53 20.87 17.96
N LEU A 25 3.27 20.04 17.25
CA LEU A 25 2.83 18.69 16.94
C LEU A 25 2.91 17.77 18.16
N ASN A 26 1.99 16.81 18.27
CA ASN A 26 2.14 15.75 19.26
C ASN A 26 3.41 14.94 18.99
N GLN A 27 3.88 14.18 19.99
CA GLN A 27 5.15 13.47 19.93
C GLN A 27 5.27 12.52 18.71
N ASN A 28 4.19 11.80 18.38
CA ASN A 28 4.17 10.88 17.24
C ASN A 28 4.34 11.62 15.89
N LEU A 29 3.59 12.69 15.67
CA LEU A 29 3.67 13.46 14.43
C LEU A 29 4.93 14.32 14.36
N LYS A 30 5.42 14.82 15.49
CA LYS A 30 6.69 15.56 15.57
C LYS A 30 7.85 14.68 15.13
N LYS A 31 7.90 13.43 15.63
CA LYS A 31 8.90 12.46 15.22
C LYS A 31 8.79 12.14 13.73
N PHE A 32 7.58 11.82 13.26
CA PHE A 32 7.33 11.56 11.84
C PHE A 32 7.86 12.69 10.96
N VAL A 33 7.51 13.93 11.27
CA VAL A 33 7.94 15.10 10.49
C VAL A 33 9.45 15.30 10.54
N LYS A 34 10.09 15.10 11.71
CA LYS A 34 11.55 15.21 11.83
C LYS A 34 12.30 14.12 11.04
N ASP A 35 11.75 12.92 10.95
CA ASP A 35 12.35 11.86 10.15
C ASP A 35 12.15 12.10 8.65
N LEU A 36 11.03 12.70 8.22
CA LEU A 36 10.83 13.13 6.83
C LEU A 36 11.73 14.30 6.42
N PHE A 37 12.06 15.18 7.37
CA PHE A 37 12.82 16.41 7.16
C PHE A 37 13.86 16.59 8.27
N PRO A 38 14.99 15.87 8.22
CA PRO A 38 15.99 15.89 9.32
C PRO A 38 16.52 17.29 9.69
N ASP A 39 16.58 18.20 8.70
CA ASP A 39 17.07 19.56 8.89
C ASP A 39 15.98 20.55 9.35
N CYS A 40 14.77 20.09 9.64
CA CYS A 40 13.69 20.98 10.07
C CYS A 40 13.91 21.48 11.50
N LYS A 41 13.53 22.72 11.74
CA LYS A 41 13.57 23.36 13.05
C LYS A 41 12.21 23.30 13.73
N ASP A 42 12.18 23.43 15.04
CA ASP A 42 10.94 23.39 15.82
C ASP A 42 9.93 24.50 15.46
N ASN A 43 10.40 25.64 14.97
CA ASN A 43 9.54 26.74 14.49
C ASN A 43 9.16 26.65 13.00
N ASP A 44 9.61 25.65 12.27
CA ASP A 44 9.20 25.46 10.89
C ASP A 44 7.73 25.03 10.81
N VAL A 45 7.00 25.59 9.87
CA VAL A 45 5.59 25.30 9.69
C VAL A 45 5.40 24.19 8.67
N VAL A 46 4.64 23.17 9.05
CA VAL A 46 4.29 22.04 8.19
C VAL A 46 3.16 22.45 7.25
N LYS A 47 3.31 22.16 5.97
CA LYS A 47 2.21 22.17 5.00
C LYS A 47 1.83 20.72 4.71
N CYS A 48 0.56 20.37 4.92
CA CYS A 48 0.04 19.06 4.62
C CYS A 48 -1.24 19.18 3.81
N THR A 49 -1.26 18.60 2.62
CA THR A 49 -2.40 18.65 1.72
C THR A 49 -2.73 17.26 1.19
N LYS A 50 -3.97 17.07 0.80
CA LYS A 50 -4.36 15.86 0.06
C LYS A 50 -3.70 15.89 -1.31
N GLN A 51 -3.16 14.75 -1.76
CA GLN A 51 -2.65 14.61 -3.11
C GLN A 51 -3.78 14.35 -4.11
N GLY A 52 -3.56 14.79 -5.35
CA GLY A 52 -4.49 14.59 -6.46
C GLY A 52 -4.46 13.15 -7.02
N GLU A 53 -5.29 12.90 -8.01
CA GLU A 53 -5.45 11.58 -8.62
C GLU A 53 -4.20 11.06 -9.34
N ASN A 54 -3.26 11.93 -9.71
CA ASN A 54 -2.00 11.57 -10.38
C ASN A 54 -0.87 11.20 -9.41
N ALA A 55 -1.14 11.14 -8.11
CA ALA A 55 -0.18 10.72 -7.10
C ALA A 55 -0.54 9.36 -6.49
N LYS A 56 0.48 8.57 -6.18
CA LYS A 56 0.31 7.30 -5.44
C LYS A 56 0.13 7.53 -3.95
N GLY A 57 0.74 8.59 -3.40
CA GLY A 57 0.53 8.99 -2.03
C GLY A 57 -0.85 9.60 -1.82
N ASP A 58 -1.34 9.49 -0.61
CA ASP A 58 -2.62 10.06 -0.18
C ASP A 58 -2.44 11.51 0.27
N LEU A 59 -1.27 11.82 0.87
CA LEU A 59 -0.91 13.14 1.39
C LEU A 59 0.43 13.63 0.81
N GLN A 60 0.53 14.94 0.62
CA GLN A 60 1.80 15.64 0.47
C GLN A 60 2.12 16.38 1.77
N VAL A 61 3.25 16.05 2.37
CA VAL A 61 3.80 16.76 3.53
C VAL A 61 5.00 17.58 3.06
N ALA A 62 5.07 18.84 3.44
CA ALA A 62 6.14 19.75 3.03
C ALA A 62 6.59 20.67 4.16
N ILE A 63 7.89 20.97 4.18
CA ILE A 63 8.52 22.00 5.00
C ILE A 63 9.47 22.80 4.12
N LYS A 64 9.34 24.11 4.10
CA LYS A 64 10.13 25.01 3.23
C LYS A 64 10.08 24.56 1.76
N LYS A 65 11.21 24.15 1.18
CA LYS A 65 11.30 23.63 -0.21
C LYS A 65 11.23 22.11 -0.29
N GLY A 66 11.36 21.41 0.85
CA GLY A 66 11.25 19.94 0.90
C GLY A 66 9.80 19.49 0.85
N LYS A 67 9.53 18.39 0.15
CA LYS A 67 8.21 17.78 0.06
C LYS A 67 8.33 16.27 -0.05
N ASN A 68 7.42 15.54 0.58
CA ASN A 68 7.34 14.09 0.54
C ASN A 68 5.91 13.63 0.26
N SER A 69 5.77 12.61 -0.57
CA SER A 69 4.52 11.93 -0.91
C SER A 69 4.31 10.76 0.04
N VAL A 70 3.20 10.74 0.78
CA VAL A 70 2.94 9.77 1.84
C VAL A 70 1.69 8.97 1.56
N SER A 71 1.82 7.64 1.45
CA SER A 71 0.67 6.74 1.39
C SER A 71 0.20 6.39 2.80
N VAL A 72 -1.05 6.71 3.12
CA VAL A 72 -1.64 6.51 4.45
C VAL A 72 -2.47 5.23 4.49
N LYS A 73 -2.26 4.45 5.52
CA LYS A 73 -3.02 3.21 5.77
C LYS A 73 -3.50 3.16 7.22
N VAL A 74 -4.72 2.63 7.41
CA VAL A 74 -5.33 2.47 8.74
C VAL A 74 -6.13 1.17 8.79
N GLY A 75 -6.09 0.46 9.91
CA GLY A 75 -6.85 -0.78 10.14
C GLY A 75 -6.15 -2.06 9.69
N MET A 76 -6.89 -3.17 9.63
CA MET A 76 -6.39 -4.48 9.22
C MET A 76 -6.86 -4.88 7.81
N GLY A 77 -6.08 -5.73 7.11
CA GLY A 77 -6.46 -6.24 5.79
C GLY A 77 -6.39 -5.19 4.69
N LEU A 78 -5.35 -4.39 4.69
CA LEU A 78 -5.22 -3.16 3.91
C LEU A 78 -5.01 -3.41 2.42
N SER A 79 -5.91 -2.87 1.60
CA SER A 79 -5.65 -2.65 0.19
C SER A 79 -4.58 -1.58 0.02
N ILE A 80 -3.54 -1.90 -0.73
CA ILE A 80 -2.47 -0.96 -1.09
C ILE A 80 -2.59 -0.49 -2.53
N HIS A 81 -3.26 -1.27 -3.37
CA HIS A 81 -3.50 -0.97 -4.77
C HIS A 81 -4.75 -1.66 -5.28
N GLU A 82 -5.47 -0.97 -6.14
CA GLU A 82 -6.62 -1.48 -6.87
C GLU A 82 -6.56 -0.98 -8.31
N GLU A 83 -6.77 -1.87 -9.27
CA GLU A 83 -6.84 -1.50 -10.68
C GLU A 83 -7.75 -2.46 -11.47
N ASN A 84 -8.17 -2.08 -12.66
CA ASN A 84 -8.88 -2.97 -13.58
C ASN A 84 -7.90 -4.06 -14.07
N PHE A 85 -8.36 -5.31 -14.13
CA PHE A 85 -7.54 -6.47 -14.51
C PHE A 85 -7.01 -6.35 -15.95
N TYR A 86 -7.83 -5.90 -16.88
CA TYR A 86 -7.42 -5.80 -18.29
C TYR A 86 -6.38 -4.69 -18.50
N THR A 87 -6.45 -3.64 -17.70
CA THR A 87 -5.39 -2.63 -17.66
C THR A 87 -4.08 -3.23 -17.10
N PHE A 88 -4.16 -3.98 -16.02
CA PHE A 88 -3.02 -4.71 -15.47
C PHE A 88 -2.43 -5.70 -16.49
N LYS A 89 -3.28 -6.45 -17.19
CA LYS A 89 -2.88 -7.37 -18.25
C LYS A 89 -2.07 -6.63 -19.31
N LYS A 90 -2.63 -5.58 -19.90
CA LYS A 90 -1.98 -4.80 -20.96
C LYS A 90 -0.67 -4.15 -20.54
N GLU A 91 -0.63 -3.56 -19.35
CA GLU A 91 0.51 -2.74 -18.92
C GLU A 91 1.58 -3.54 -18.16
N PHE A 92 1.23 -4.68 -17.59
CA PHE A 92 2.18 -5.49 -16.84
C PHE A 92 2.36 -6.89 -17.41
N LEU A 93 1.30 -7.70 -17.55
CA LEU A 93 1.45 -9.08 -18.00
C LEU A 93 2.06 -9.15 -19.41
N ASP A 94 1.56 -8.35 -20.34
CA ASP A 94 2.02 -8.33 -21.74
C ASP A 94 3.46 -7.79 -21.90
N THR A 95 4.02 -7.15 -20.86
CA THR A 95 5.36 -6.55 -20.87
C THR A 95 6.40 -7.32 -20.03
N HIS A 96 6.00 -8.39 -19.34
CA HIS A 96 6.83 -9.13 -18.38
C HIS A 96 6.87 -10.64 -18.67
N ASP A 97 6.96 -11.03 -19.94
CA ASP A 97 7.07 -12.42 -20.39
C ASP A 97 5.99 -13.36 -19.80
N CYS A 98 4.78 -12.83 -19.63
CA CYS A 98 3.65 -13.60 -19.15
C CYS A 98 3.12 -14.52 -20.24
N THR A 99 3.09 -15.83 -20.00
CA THR A 99 2.47 -16.76 -20.95
C THR A 99 0.96 -16.57 -20.96
N GLN A 100 0.32 -16.85 -22.12
CA GLN A 100 -1.15 -16.80 -22.23
C GLN A 100 -1.83 -17.62 -21.16
N LYS A 101 -1.31 -18.82 -20.85
CA LYS A 101 -1.84 -19.69 -19.80
C LYS A 101 -1.84 -19.05 -18.42
N VAL A 102 -0.79 -18.31 -18.04
CA VAL A 102 -0.72 -17.55 -16.77
C VAL A 102 -1.76 -16.45 -16.76
N ALA A 103 -1.87 -15.69 -17.87
CA ALA A 103 -2.85 -14.62 -18.00
C ALA A 103 -4.29 -15.14 -17.88
N ASP A 104 -4.63 -16.26 -18.53
CA ASP A 104 -5.95 -16.88 -18.48
C ASP A 104 -6.31 -17.35 -17.06
N VAL A 105 -5.37 -17.94 -16.34
CA VAL A 105 -5.59 -18.38 -14.94
C VAL A 105 -5.79 -17.17 -14.02
N LEU A 106 -5.03 -16.09 -14.21
CA LEU A 106 -5.22 -14.85 -13.45
C LEU A 106 -6.58 -14.21 -13.76
N GLU A 107 -6.97 -14.15 -15.03
CA GLU A 107 -8.28 -13.65 -15.44
C GLU A 107 -9.42 -14.47 -14.83
N LYS A 108 -9.34 -15.79 -14.94
CA LYS A 108 -10.26 -16.73 -14.31
C LYS A 108 -10.36 -16.46 -12.79
N TYR A 109 -9.22 -16.30 -12.10
CA TYR A 109 -9.14 -16.05 -10.67
C TYR A 109 -9.72 -14.68 -10.25
N ILE A 110 -9.44 -13.63 -11.00
CA ILE A 110 -9.83 -12.26 -10.65
C ILE A 110 -11.27 -11.97 -11.06
N VAL A 111 -11.65 -12.35 -12.28
CA VAL A 111 -12.90 -11.89 -12.93
C VAL A 111 -14.02 -12.91 -12.76
N SER A 112 -13.73 -14.21 -12.92
CA SER A 112 -14.79 -15.20 -13.19
C SER A 112 -15.19 -16.04 -11.98
N LEU A 113 -14.25 -16.41 -11.10
CA LEU A 113 -14.49 -17.49 -10.12
C LEU A 113 -15.17 -17.09 -8.82
N GLY A 114 -15.25 -15.80 -8.50
CA GLY A 114 -15.83 -15.37 -7.23
C GLY A 114 -15.26 -16.13 -6.02
N LYS A 115 -16.13 -16.81 -5.24
CA LYS A 115 -15.73 -17.57 -4.04
C LYS A 115 -15.11 -18.93 -4.35
N ASP A 116 -15.44 -19.53 -5.49
CA ASP A 116 -15.12 -20.92 -5.81
C ASP A 116 -13.69 -21.13 -6.35
N TYR A 117 -12.86 -20.07 -6.32
CA TYR A 117 -11.52 -20.10 -6.91
C TYR A 117 -10.61 -21.21 -6.36
N LYS A 118 -10.77 -21.58 -5.08
CA LYS A 118 -9.92 -22.59 -4.44
C LYS A 118 -10.15 -23.99 -5.02
N GLU A 119 -11.39 -24.27 -5.43
CA GLU A 119 -11.79 -25.55 -5.97
C GLU A 119 -11.60 -25.64 -7.49
N LYS A 120 -11.66 -24.49 -8.17
CA LYS A 120 -11.64 -24.42 -9.63
C LYS A 120 -10.28 -24.07 -10.24
N ILE A 121 -9.28 -23.74 -9.43
CA ILE A 121 -7.89 -23.54 -9.86
C ILE A 121 -7.08 -24.76 -9.42
N THR A 122 -6.53 -25.48 -10.39
CA THR A 122 -5.75 -26.69 -10.10
C THR A 122 -4.42 -26.36 -9.40
N PRO A 123 -3.81 -27.32 -8.70
CA PRO A 123 -2.48 -27.12 -8.10
C PRO A 123 -1.42 -26.71 -9.13
N GLU A 124 -1.47 -27.25 -10.35
CA GLU A 124 -0.56 -26.92 -11.45
C GLU A 124 -0.76 -25.49 -11.94
N GLU A 125 -2.02 -25.06 -12.14
CA GLU A 125 -2.36 -23.68 -12.49
C GLU A 125 -1.86 -22.71 -11.40
N LYS A 126 -2.08 -23.05 -10.12
CA LYS A 126 -1.62 -22.24 -9.00
C LYS A 126 -0.10 -22.15 -8.98
N LYS A 127 0.62 -23.25 -9.18
CA LYS A 127 2.08 -23.27 -9.22
C LYS A 127 2.60 -22.38 -10.34
N LEU A 128 2.06 -22.52 -11.54
CA LEU A 128 2.43 -21.73 -12.72
C LEU A 128 2.30 -20.22 -12.48
N VAL A 129 1.16 -19.78 -11.96
CA VAL A 129 0.94 -18.36 -11.63
C VAL A 129 1.89 -17.91 -10.52
N GLN A 130 2.08 -18.74 -9.47
CA GLN A 130 2.94 -18.38 -8.36
C GLN A 130 4.42 -18.25 -8.78
N GLU A 131 4.89 -19.05 -9.71
CA GLU A 131 6.22 -18.94 -10.31
C GLU A 131 6.37 -17.61 -11.05
N PHE A 132 5.42 -17.25 -11.91
CA PHE A 132 5.41 -15.95 -12.59
C PHE A 132 5.44 -14.78 -11.62
N LEU A 133 4.56 -14.79 -10.60
CA LEU A 133 4.53 -13.72 -9.58
C LEU A 133 5.83 -13.63 -8.78
N SER A 134 6.48 -14.77 -8.52
CA SER A 134 7.74 -14.83 -7.80
C SER A 134 8.90 -14.28 -8.62
N ASN A 135 8.95 -14.59 -9.91
CA ASN A 135 9.97 -14.10 -10.83
C ASN A 135 9.86 -12.57 -11.05
N ASN A 136 8.64 -12.05 -11.01
CA ASN A 136 8.35 -10.62 -11.21
C ASN A 136 8.08 -9.88 -9.89
N LYS A 137 8.46 -10.46 -8.75
CA LYS A 137 8.10 -9.96 -7.42
C LYS A 137 8.51 -8.49 -7.19
N GLN A 138 9.72 -8.11 -7.58
CA GLN A 138 10.22 -6.74 -7.37
C GLN A 138 9.40 -5.73 -8.16
N SER A 139 9.20 -5.96 -9.46
CA SER A 139 8.40 -5.07 -10.34
C SER A 139 6.95 -4.95 -9.89
N LEU A 140 6.35 -6.06 -9.40
CA LEU A 140 5.00 -6.06 -8.84
C LEU A 140 4.90 -5.26 -7.54
N LEU A 141 5.90 -5.37 -6.65
CA LEU A 141 5.94 -4.59 -5.42
C LEU A 141 6.11 -3.10 -5.72
N GLU A 142 7.00 -2.74 -6.65
CA GLU A 142 7.14 -1.35 -7.09
C GLU A 142 5.85 -0.81 -7.69
N ARG A 143 5.19 -1.57 -8.57
CA ARG A 143 3.90 -1.17 -9.15
C ARG A 143 2.84 -0.95 -8.06
N PHE A 144 2.67 -1.90 -7.14
CA PHE A 144 1.57 -1.86 -6.19
C PHE A 144 1.82 -0.93 -5.00
N VAL A 145 3.06 -0.86 -4.51
CA VAL A 145 3.39 -0.12 -3.30
C VAL A 145 3.83 1.31 -3.62
N LYS A 146 4.73 1.48 -4.61
CA LYS A 146 5.40 2.75 -4.89
C LYS A 146 4.72 3.58 -5.98
N ASN A 147 4.49 3.00 -7.14
CA ASN A 147 4.12 3.75 -8.34
C ASN A 147 2.61 3.81 -8.60
N GLY A 148 1.90 2.70 -8.49
CA GLY A 148 0.45 2.61 -8.64
C GLY A 148 -0.11 3.13 -9.95
N ARG A 149 0.60 3.13 -11.08
CA ARG A 149 0.21 3.77 -12.35
C ARG A 149 0.06 5.30 -12.24
N LYS A 150 0.80 5.93 -11.35
CA LYS A 150 0.71 7.38 -11.11
C LYS A 150 2.02 8.06 -11.50
N GLU A 151 1.92 9.34 -11.86
CA GLU A 151 3.08 10.16 -12.23
C GLU A 151 3.98 10.45 -11.02
N THR A 152 3.35 10.64 -9.85
CA THR A 152 4.07 10.91 -8.61
C THR A 152 4.05 9.65 -7.74
N PRO A 153 5.19 8.96 -7.55
CA PRO A 153 5.29 7.81 -6.67
C PRO A 153 5.08 8.21 -5.19
N ALA A 154 4.73 7.24 -4.36
CA ALA A 154 4.82 7.40 -2.92
C ALA A 154 6.27 7.28 -2.47
N GLU A 155 6.70 8.11 -1.52
CA GLU A 155 8.05 8.09 -0.93
C GLU A 155 8.04 7.45 0.45
N TYR A 156 6.93 7.59 1.17
CA TYR A 156 6.71 7.01 2.50
C TYR A 156 5.38 6.27 2.58
N ILE A 157 5.34 5.27 3.46
CA ILE A 157 4.09 4.66 3.94
C ILE A 157 3.91 5.00 5.40
N TYR A 158 2.74 5.50 5.78
CA TYR A 158 2.32 5.77 7.14
C TYR A 158 1.16 4.86 7.51
N TYR A 159 1.30 4.13 8.60
CA TYR A 159 0.28 3.21 9.12
C TYR A 159 -0.16 3.62 10.52
N GLY A 160 -1.42 4.01 10.67
CA GLY A 160 -1.97 4.44 11.95
C GLY A 160 -2.79 5.71 11.85
N ASN A 161 -2.93 6.40 12.98
CA ASN A 161 -3.66 7.65 13.13
C ASN A 161 -2.73 8.77 13.69
N CYS A 162 -3.30 9.92 14.03
CA CYS A 162 -2.51 11.06 14.51
C CYS A 162 -1.75 10.79 15.81
N ASN A 163 -2.28 9.94 16.70
CA ASN A 163 -1.72 9.67 18.02
C ASN A 163 -0.74 8.49 18.01
N GLU A 164 -1.05 7.48 17.18
CA GLU A 164 -0.27 6.24 17.06
C GLU A 164 -0.06 5.93 15.60
N GLY A 165 1.12 6.25 15.09
CA GLY A 165 1.47 5.98 13.71
C GLY A 165 2.87 5.41 13.60
N LYS A 166 3.05 4.56 12.60
CA LYS A 166 4.31 3.95 12.21
C LYS A 166 4.54 4.26 10.76
N TYR A 167 5.74 4.55 10.40
CA TYR A 167 6.07 4.97 9.05
C TYR A 167 7.43 4.41 8.62
N MET A 168 7.63 4.43 7.33
CA MET A 168 8.83 3.90 6.72
C MET A 168 8.98 4.46 5.31
N GLU A 169 10.21 4.59 4.85
CA GLU A 169 10.49 4.83 3.44
C GLU A 169 9.93 3.70 2.57
N ILE A 170 9.43 4.05 1.40
CA ILE A 170 8.72 3.10 0.55
C ILE A 170 9.64 1.98 0.05
N ASP A 171 10.90 2.28 -0.25
CA ASP A 171 11.87 1.27 -0.73
C ASP A 171 12.26 0.30 0.38
N GLU A 172 12.32 0.75 1.63
CA GLU A 172 12.47 -0.12 2.79
C GLU A 172 11.24 -0.99 3.00
N ALA A 173 10.03 -0.42 2.85
CA ALA A 173 8.79 -1.19 2.91
C ALA A 173 8.75 -2.28 1.85
N ILE A 174 9.15 -1.99 0.62
CA ILE A 174 9.25 -2.97 -0.48
C ILE A 174 10.22 -4.09 -0.12
N ARG A 175 11.41 -3.78 0.42
CA ARG A 175 12.38 -4.80 0.88
C ARG A 175 11.79 -5.71 1.95
N LYS A 176 11.07 -5.14 2.93
CA LYS A 176 10.41 -5.91 4.01
C LYS A 176 9.25 -6.76 3.47
N PHE A 177 8.46 -6.25 2.54
CA PHE A 177 7.41 -7.04 1.88
C PHE A 177 8.00 -8.15 1.04
N SER A 178 9.06 -7.90 0.29
CA SER A 178 9.75 -8.91 -0.51
C SER A 178 10.24 -10.09 0.33
N SER A 179 10.73 -9.86 1.54
CA SER A 179 11.21 -10.88 2.48
C SER A 179 10.13 -11.48 3.37
N SER A 180 8.89 -11.02 3.27
CA SER A 180 7.76 -11.50 4.08
C SER A 180 6.93 -12.54 3.33
N LYS A 181 5.99 -13.19 4.04
CA LYS A 181 4.98 -14.07 3.46
C LYS A 181 3.59 -13.52 3.74
N SER A 182 2.66 -13.75 2.84
CA SER A 182 1.23 -13.50 3.05
C SER A 182 0.48 -14.83 3.14
N ALA A 183 -0.75 -14.80 3.66
CA ALA A 183 -1.64 -15.96 3.70
C ALA A 183 -2.56 -16.03 2.46
N GLY A 184 -2.36 -15.15 1.48
CA GLY A 184 -3.19 -15.09 0.27
C GLY A 184 -2.99 -16.29 -0.66
N PHE A 185 -3.96 -16.52 -1.54
CA PHE A 185 -3.93 -17.61 -2.51
C PHE A 185 -2.78 -17.44 -3.51
N PHE A 186 -2.65 -16.23 -4.09
CA PHE A 186 -1.50 -15.79 -4.87
C PHE A 186 -0.70 -14.76 -4.08
N GLN A 187 0.60 -15.01 -3.92
CA GLN A 187 1.47 -14.24 -3.04
C GLN A 187 2.56 -13.51 -3.80
N ILE A 188 2.82 -12.27 -3.39
CA ILE A 188 3.92 -11.42 -3.84
C ILE A 188 4.67 -11.00 -2.58
N GLY A 189 5.44 -11.93 -2.01
CA GLY A 189 6.02 -11.73 -0.68
C GLY A 189 4.96 -11.51 0.40
N GLY A 190 5.05 -10.42 1.16
CA GLY A 190 4.09 -10.03 2.19
C GLY A 190 2.74 -9.52 1.70
N ILE A 191 2.54 -9.47 0.38
CA ILE A 191 1.34 -8.98 -0.28
C ILE A 191 0.61 -10.16 -0.92
N SER A 192 -0.72 -10.11 -0.96
CA SER A 192 -1.56 -11.05 -1.73
C SER A 192 -2.29 -10.35 -2.85
N LEU A 193 -2.30 -10.99 -4.02
CA LEU A 193 -3.13 -10.59 -5.15
C LEU A 193 -4.48 -11.30 -5.06
N GLN A 194 -5.58 -10.57 -5.23
CA GLN A 194 -6.93 -11.13 -5.17
C GLN A 194 -7.93 -10.31 -5.97
N ALA A 195 -9.09 -10.89 -6.26
CA ALA A 195 -10.21 -10.15 -6.79
C ALA A 195 -10.69 -9.10 -5.77
N TYR A 196 -11.02 -7.92 -6.24
CA TYR A 196 -11.61 -6.85 -5.43
C TYR A 196 -12.96 -7.29 -4.83
N CYS A 197 -13.76 -7.99 -5.60
CA CYS A 197 -15.05 -8.50 -5.18
C CYS A 197 -15.12 -10.02 -5.35
N ARG A 198 -15.39 -10.74 -4.25
CA ARG A 198 -15.65 -12.20 -4.28
C ARG A 198 -17.14 -12.53 -4.27
N GLU A 199 -17.95 -11.63 -3.76
CA GLU A 199 -19.41 -11.75 -3.70
C GLU A 199 -20.00 -10.75 -4.67
N CYS A 200 -20.26 -11.18 -5.89
CA CYS A 200 -20.61 -10.29 -7.00
C CYS A 200 -22.11 -9.98 -7.13
N GLY A 201 -22.92 -10.38 -6.17
CA GLY A 201 -24.34 -10.01 -6.16
C GLY A 201 -24.52 -8.48 -6.09
N GLY A 202 -25.16 -7.89 -7.11
CA GLY A 202 -25.42 -6.44 -7.14
C GLY A 202 -24.25 -5.53 -7.45
N LYS A 203 -23.08 -6.06 -7.88
CA LYS A 203 -21.92 -5.26 -8.28
C LYS A 203 -21.91 -5.01 -9.78
N SER A 204 -21.41 -3.83 -10.19
CA SER A 204 -21.19 -3.53 -11.60
C SER A 204 -20.09 -4.41 -12.20
N ASP A 205 -20.09 -4.61 -13.52
CA ASP A 205 -19.07 -5.40 -14.21
C ASP A 205 -17.68 -4.77 -14.00
N GLU A 206 -17.58 -3.46 -14.01
CA GLU A 206 -16.34 -2.75 -13.69
C GLU A 206 -15.75 -3.12 -12.32
N GLN A 207 -16.60 -3.35 -11.31
CA GLN A 207 -16.14 -3.79 -9.97
C GLN A 207 -15.72 -5.26 -9.94
N LYS A 208 -16.32 -6.11 -10.78
CA LYS A 208 -15.96 -7.53 -10.90
C LYS A 208 -14.59 -7.71 -11.55
N GLU A 209 -14.25 -6.83 -12.48
CA GLU A 209 -12.98 -6.86 -13.22
C GLU A 209 -11.80 -6.25 -12.45
N ARG A 210 -11.97 -5.82 -11.21
CA ARG A 210 -10.88 -5.20 -10.45
C ARG A 210 -10.08 -6.22 -9.66
N LEU A 211 -8.78 -6.11 -9.79
CA LEU A 211 -7.82 -6.76 -8.88
C LEU A 211 -7.51 -5.84 -7.69
N GLN A 212 -7.07 -6.48 -6.63
CA GLN A 212 -6.65 -5.80 -5.40
C GLN A 212 -5.37 -6.44 -4.86
N ALA A 213 -4.36 -5.62 -4.56
CA ALA A 213 -3.20 -6.03 -3.80
C ALA A 213 -3.40 -5.68 -2.31
N LYS A 214 -3.27 -6.66 -1.43
CA LYS A 214 -3.45 -6.49 0.03
C LYS A 214 -2.19 -6.84 0.79
N ILE A 215 -1.86 -6.04 1.80
CA ILE A 215 -0.79 -6.35 2.75
C ILE A 215 -1.28 -7.44 3.71
N GLY A 216 -0.48 -8.48 3.91
CA GLY A 216 -0.73 -9.50 4.92
C GLY A 216 -0.48 -8.97 6.34
N ALA A 217 -1.24 -9.47 7.32
CA ALA A 217 -1.11 -9.07 8.72
C ALA A 217 0.33 -9.22 9.28
N TYR A 218 1.05 -10.24 8.83
CA TYR A 218 2.45 -10.46 9.24
C TYR A 218 3.40 -9.39 8.69
N ALA A 219 3.19 -8.96 7.43
CA ALA A 219 3.98 -7.88 6.83
C ALA A 219 3.71 -6.53 7.52
N LEU A 220 2.45 -6.27 7.91
CA LEU A 220 2.10 -5.09 8.72
C LEU A 220 2.79 -5.08 10.08
N LYS A 221 2.88 -6.24 10.75
CA LYS A 221 3.64 -6.35 12.01
C LYS A 221 5.11 -6.03 11.84
N LYS A 222 5.72 -6.38 10.71
CA LYS A 222 7.11 -6.01 10.39
C LYS A 222 7.28 -4.51 10.17
N LEU A 223 6.33 -3.82 9.55
CA LEU A 223 6.31 -2.35 9.50
C LEU A 223 6.31 -1.77 10.91
N SER A 224 5.59 -2.41 11.82
CA SER A 224 5.42 -1.94 13.18
C SER A 224 6.66 -2.06 14.07
N LYS A 225 7.67 -2.85 13.68
CA LYS A 225 8.89 -3.04 14.47
C LYS A 225 9.93 -1.92 14.37
N ASN A 226 9.72 -0.94 13.48
CA ASN A 226 10.58 0.25 13.37
C ASN A 226 10.18 1.39 14.31
N THR A 227 9.35 1.14 15.31
CA THR A 227 9.25 2.05 16.44
C THR A 227 10.56 1.89 17.22
N ILE A 228 11.37 2.93 17.25
CA ILE A 228 12.50 3.03 18.16
C ILE A 228 11.95 2.71 19.55
N LEU A 229 12.51 1.69 20.17
CA LEU A 229 12.33 1.43 21.58
C LEU A 229 12.61 2.75 22.29
N TYR A 230 11.70 3.19 23.13
CA TYR A 230 12.01 4.23 24.10
C TYR A 230 13.23 3.73 24.87
N GLU A 231 14.36 4.40 24.75
CA GLU A 231 15.30 4.41 25.83
C GLU A 231 14.55 5.10 26.96
N GLU A 232 14.11 4.32 27.93
CA GLU A 232 13.74 4.86 29.24
C GLU A 232 14.95 5.68 29.68
N CYS A 233 14.80 7.00 29.70
CA CYS A 233 15.70 7.84 30.47
C CYS A 233 15.42 7.49 31.93
N ASP A 234 16.21 6.58 32.48
CA ASP A 234 16.34 6.44 33.91
C ASP A 234 16.83 7.79 34.47
N ASP A 235 16.01 8.41 35.28
CA ASP A 235 16.37 9.55 36.15
C ASP A 235 17.37 9.16 37.25
#